data_30de4cdd186b52f0da05ed44c4957498
#
_entry.id   30de4cdd186b52f0da05ed44c4957498
#
_cell.length_a   1.000
_cell.length_b   1.000
_cell.length_c   1.000
_cell.angle_alpha   90.00
_cell.angle_beta   90.00
_cell.angle_gamma   90.00
#
_symmetry.space_group_name_H-M   'P 1'
#
loop_
_entity.id
_entity.type
_entity.pdbx_description
1 polymer ?
#
loop_
_entity_poly.entity_id
_entity_poly.type
_entity_poly.pdbx_seq_one_letter_code
_entity_poly.pdbx_strand_id
1 'polypeptide(L)'
;MLDLKNWLNPKHYNRLWNVGPPGLIFSLCLIYVTRWIEMSFNMKKYELSSPWFYTLFFLVLAEAVLVLVWVLFSLPPTKRGKSLSTEGVYAFMRHPIYTTIIFHLNVLFSLWWGSFLIIFLIPIQYLFWSKIIIREEAVSYTHLTLPTKRIV
;
A
#
# COMPACT_ATOMS: atom_id res chain seq x y z
N MET A 1 12.91 -7.15 20.33
CA MET A 1 13.57 -8.01 19.34
C MET A 1 12.51 -8.51 18.37
N LEU A 2 12.58 -8.13 17.10
CA LEU A 2 11.62 -8.54 16.06
C LEU A 2 11.80 -10.05 15.83
N ASP A 3 10.82 -10.85 16.18
CA ASP A 3 10.84 -12.28 15.95
C ASP A 3 10.51 -12.60 14.50
N LEU A 4 11.54 -12.55 13.65
CA LEU A 4 11.47 -12.80 12.21
C LEU A 4 10.92 -14.20 11.87
N LYS A 5 11.09 -15.19 12.76
CA LYS A 5 10.55 -16.56 12.55
C LYS A 5 9.03 -16.60 12.54
N ASN A 6 8.37 -15.76 13.35
CA ASN A 6 6.91 -15.65 13.35
C ASN A 6 6.36 -14.91 12.12
N TRP A 7 7.17 -14.07 11.47
CA TRP A 7 6.78 -13.35 10.26
C TRP A 7 6.67 -14.26 9.02
N LEU A 8 7.50 -15.29 8.95
CA LEU A 8 7.59 -16.21 7.81
C LEU A 8 6.76 -17.49 8.01
N ASN A 9 6.06 -17.64 9.15
CA ASN A 9 5.26 -18.82 9.40
C ASN A 9 3.98 -18.84 8.55
N PRO A 10 3.79 -19.85 7.67
CA PRO A 10 2.63 -19.93 6.77
C PRO A 10 1.27 -19.86 7.48
N LYS A 11 1.19 -20.38 8.72
CA LYS A 11 -0.04 -20.34 9.54
C LYS A 11 -0.47 -18.92 9.93
N HIS A 12 0.47 -17.96 9.93
CA HIS A 12 0.21 -16.57 10.26
C HIS A 12 0.22 -15.64 9.04
N TYR A 13 0.55 -16.15 7.85
CA TYR A 13 0.66 -15.36 6.63
C TYR A 13 -0.62 -14.60 6.31
N ASN A 14 -1.76 -15.28 6.26
CA ASN A 14 -3.05 -14.65 5.95
C ASN A 14 -3.45 -13.59 6.98
N ARG A 15 -3.03 -13.74 8.24
CA ARG A 15 -3.30 -12.77 9.30
C ARG A 15 -2.39 -11.54 9.24
N LEU A 16 -1.15 -11.70 8.79
CA LEU A 16 -0.15 -10.63 8.80
C LEU A 16 -0.07 -9.86 7.49
N TRP A 17 -0.28 -10.56 6.36
CA TRP A 17 -0.03 -10.02 5.03
C TRP A 17 -1.28 -9.96 4.16
N ASN A 18 -2.21 -10.90 4.36
CA ASN A 18 -3.47 -11.02 3.64
C ASN A 18 -3.35 -10.66 2.14
N VAL A 19 -4.04 -9.61 1.69
CA VAL A 19 -4.05 -9.17 0.28
C VAL A 19 -2.93 -8.18 -0.08
N GLY A 20 -2.13 -7.74 0.89
CA GLY A 20 -1.07 -6.75 0.67
C GLY A 20 -0.05 -7.16 -0.40
N PRO A 21 0.67 -8.28 -0.28
CA PRO A 21 1.66 -8.72 -1.26
C PRO A 21 1.09 -8.98 -2.66
N PRO A 22 -0.03 -9.70 -2.85
CA PRO A 22 -0.63 -9.86 -4.17
C PRO A 22 -1.02 -8.53 -4.81
N GLY A 23 -1.58 -7.60 -4.02
CA GLY A 23 -1.95 -6.28 -4.50
C GLY A 23 -0.74 -5.43 -4.88
N LEU A 24 0.36 -5.51 -4.12
CA LEU A 24 1.63 -4.86 -4.46
C LEU A 24 2.19 -5.40 -5.79
N ILE A 25 2.22 -6.72 -5.96
CA ILE A 25 2.66 -7.35 -7.21
C ILE A 25 1.80 -6.88 -8.38
N PHE A 26 0.49 -6.87 -8.23
CA PHE A 26 -0.43 -6.36 -9.24
C PHE A 26 -0.13 -4.90 -9.58
N SER A 27 0.06 -4.03 -8.59
CA SER A 27 0.38 -2.61 -8.79
C SER A 27 1.70 -2.43 -9.54
N LEU A 28 2.73 -3.18 -9.19
CA LEU A 28 4.02 -3.18 -9.90
C LEU A 28 3.88 -3.67 -11.34
N CYS A 29 3.18 -4.79 -11.56
CA CYS A 29 2.93 -5.30 -12.91
C CYS A 29 2.22 -4.24 -13.78
N LEU A 30 1.22 -3.56 -13.23
CA LEU A 30 0.50 -2.51 -13.96
C LEU A 30 1.41 -1.33 -14.33
N ILE A 31 2.27 -0.90 -13.42
CA ILE A 31 3.27 0.15 -13.67
C ILE A 31 4.24 -0.28 -14.78
N TYR A 32 4.78 -1.50 -14.71
CA TYR A 32 5.73 -1.98 -15.73
C TYR A 32 5.07 -2.19 -17.09
N VAL A 33 3.84 -2.69 -17.13
CA VAL A 33 3.06 -2.81 -18.40
C VAL A 33 2.81 -1.42 -19.00
N THR A 34 2.44 -0.43 -18.20
CA THR A 34 2.28 0.95 -18.68
C THR A 34 3.59 1.49 -19.24
N ARG A 35 4.69 1.25 -18.54
CA ARG A 35 6.01 1.64 -19.02
C ARG A 35 6.38 0.96 -20.34
N TRP A 36 6.09 -0.32 -20.49
CA TRP A 36 6.31 -1.07 -21.73
C TRP A 36 5.50 -0.51 -22.88
N ILE A 37 4.22 -0.15 -22.66
CA ILE A 37 3.35 0.51 -23.65
C ILE A 37 3.98 1.85 -24.09
N GLU A 38 4.38 2.70 -23.14
CA GLU A 38 5.02 3.98 -23.46
C GLU A 38 6.26 3.83 -24.34
N MET A 39 7.08 2.82 -24.04
CA MET A 39 8.28 2.54 -24.85
C MET A 39 7.93 2.05 -26.26
N SER A 40 6.91 1.16 -26.36
CA SER A 40 6.48 0.59 -27.65
C SER A 40 5.87 1.64 -28.60
N PHE A 41 5.19 2.63 -28.03
CA PHE A 41 4.58 3.72 -28.81
C PHE A 41 5.42 4.99 -28.88
N ASN A 42 6.66 4.97 -28.40
CA ASN A 42 7.57 6.11 -28.37
C ASN A 42 6.95 7.39 -27.76
N MET A 43 6.18 7.22 -26.67
CA MET A 43 5.47 8.32 -26.04
C MET A 43 6.43 9.32 -25.42
N LYS A 44 6.08 10.62 -25.52
CA LYS A 44 6.88 11.69 -24.94
C LYS A 44 6.94 11.57 -23.43
N LYS A 45 8.15 11.68 -22.90
CA LYS A 45 8.41 11.79 -21.45
C LYS A 45 8.40 13.26 -21.06
N TYR A 46 8.00 13.54 -19.83
CA TYR A 46 8.29 14.85 -19.27
C TYR A 46 9.70 14.84 -18.66
N GLU A 47 10.35 15.97 -18.74
CA GLU A 47 11.66 16.17 -18.15
C GLU A 47 11.56 17.28 -17.11
N LEU A 48 11.91 16.94 -15.89
CA LEU A 48 12.09 17.93 -14.83
C LEU A 48 13.57 18.33 -14.80
N SER A 49 13.84 19.63 -14.59
CA SER A 49 15.21 20.07 -14.32
C SER A 49 15.78 19.34 -13.12
N SER A 50 17.06 18.99 -13.16
CA SER A 50 17.73 18.15 -12.17
C SER A 50 17.45 18.53 -10.70
N PRO A 51 17.53 19.83 -10.28
CA PRO A 51 17.26 20.16 -8.87
C PRO A 51 15.82 19.87 -8.46
N TRP A 52 14.82 20.18 -9.30
CA TRP A 52 13.41 19.92 -9.00
C TRP A 52 13.09 18.43 -8.97
N PHE A 53 13.70 17.65 -9.88
CA PHE A 53 13.54 16.20 -9.90
C PHE A 53 14.01 15.59 -8.58
N TYR A 54 15.24 15.86 -8.17
CA TYR A 54 15.79 15.29 -6.93
C TYR A 54 15.02 15.76 -5.70
N THR A 55 14.65 17.04 -5.64
CA THR A 55 13.87 17.58 -4.52
C THR A 55 12.54 16.86 -4.38
N LEU A 56 11.76 16.75 -5.45
CA LEU A 56 10.45 16.09 -5.42
C LEU A 56 10.58 14.58 -5.14
N PHE A 57 11.53 13.91 -5.80
CA PHE A 57 11.75 12.48 -5.63
C PHE A 57 12.08 12.13 -4.17
N PHE A 58 13.06 12.81 -3.58
CA PHE A 58 13.46 12.53 -2.20
C PHE A 58 12.42 12.98 -1.19
N LEU A 59 11.65 14.04 -1.46
CA LEU A 59 10.55 14.47 -0.61
C LEU A 59 9.45 13.41 -0.56
N VAL A 60 8.99 12.91 -1.72
CA VAL A 60 7.97 11.86 -1.81
C VAL A 60 8.49 10.55 -1.21
N LEU A 61 9.76 10.21 -1.44
CA LEU A 61 10.37 9.03 -0.83
C LEU A 61 10.44 9.13 0.69
N ALA A 62 10.86 10.28 1.21
CA ALA A 62 10.91 10.52 2.65
C ALA A 62 9.53 10.44 3.28
N GLU A 63 8.51 11.04 2.66
CA GLU A 63 7.12 10.96 3.13
C GLU A 63 6.63 9.50 3.14
N ALA A 64 6.86 8.74 2.08
CA ALA A 64 6.51 7.32 2.02
C ALA A 64 7.15 6.52 3.16
N VAL A 65 8.44 6.73 3.41
CA VAL A 65 9.18 6.08 4.51
C VAL A 65 8.61 6.49 5.87
N LEU A 66 8.34 7.78 6.08
CA LEU A 66 7.76 8.28 7.33
C LEU A 66 6.38 7.66 7.61
N VAL A 67 5.51 7.56 6.60
CA VAL A 67 4.21 6.91 6.75
C VAL A 67 4.38 5.43 7.10
N LEU A 68 5.27 4.70 6.44
CA LEU A 68 5.53 3.29 6.73
C LEU A 68 6.09 3.09 8.14
N VAL A 69 7.02 3.94 8.56
CA VAL A 69 7.55 3.92 9.93
C VAL A 69 6.45 4.22 10.95
N TRP A 70 5.61 5.21 10.69
CA TRP A 70 4.47 5.53 11.56
C TRP A 70 3.47 4.37 11.66
N VAL A 71 3.21 3.65 10.56
CA VAL A 71 2.40 2.42 10.58
C VAL A 71 3.00 1.36 11.51
N LEU A 72 4.32 1.14 11.46
CA LEU A 72 4.99 0.16 12.31
C LEU A 72 4.85 0.48 13.80
N PHE A 73 4.92 1.75 14.16
CA PHE A 73 4.71 2.20 15.54
C PHE A 73 3.24 2.14 15.97
N SER A 74 2.30 2.52 15.08
CA SER A 74 0.87 2.55 15.38
C SER A 74 0.26 1.13 15.52
N LEU A 75 0.76 0.17 14.75
CA LEU A 75 0.28 -1.22 14.79
C LEU A 75 1.45 -2.20 14.73
N PRO A 76 2.08 -2.48 15.88
CA PRO A 76 3.17 -3.44 15.94
C PRO A 76 2.70 -4.84 15.50
N PRO A 77 3.58 -5.65 14.89
CA PRO A 77 3.25 -6.96 14.32
C PRO A 77 2.52 -7.90 15.27
N THR A 78 2.81 -7.79 16.56
CA THR A 78 2.19 -8.62 17.61
C THR A 78 0.70 -8.35 17.82
N LYS A 79 0.21 -7.16 17.46
CA LYS A 79 -1.20 -6.74 17.57
C LYS A 79 -1.99 -6.94 16.29
N ARG A 80 -1.33 -7.11 15.13
CA ARG A 80 -1.99 -7.27 13.84
C ARG A 80 -2.94 -8.47 13.83
N GLY A 81 -4.15 -8.27 13.29
CA GLY A 81 -5.18 -9.30 13.19
C GLY A 81 -5.78 -9.76 14.52
N LYS A 82 -5.49 -9.07 15.64
CA LYS A 82 -6.07 -9.35 16.96
C LYS A 82 -7.03 -8.27 17.44
N SER A 83 -6.81 -7.03 17.01
CA SER A 83 -7.63 -5.87 17.37
C SER A 83 -7.64 -4.85 16.25
N LEU A 84 -8.74 -4.11 16.14
CA LEU A 84 -8.79 -2.93 15.28
C LEU A 84 -7.95 -1.83 15.93
N SER A 85 -7.02 -1.27 15.15
CA SER A 85 -6.27 -0.10 15.58
C SER A 85 -7.04 1.16 15.17
N THR A 86 -7.30 2.03 16.14
CA THR A 86 -7.96 3.33 15.94
C THR A 86 -7.04 4.49 16.34
N GLU A 87 -5.77 4.20 16.66
CA GLU A 87 -4.78 5.15 17.14
C GLU A 87 -3.68 5.42 16.12
N GLY A 88 -2.94 6.50 16.30
CA GLY A 88 -1.84 6.89 15.44
C GLY A 88 -2.29 7.16 14.01
N VAL A 89 -1.59 6.61 13.01
CA VAL A 89 -1.94 6.78 11.59
C VAL A 89 -3.33 6.23 11.26
N TYR A 90 -3.81 5.21 11.98
CA TYR A 90 -5.12 4.61 11.77
C TYR A 90 -6.30 5.47 12.26
N ALA A 91 -6.04 6.54 13.01
CA ALA A 91 -7.04 7.56 13.33
C ALA A 91 -7.37 8.44 12.10
N PHE A 92 -6.43 8.57 11.16
CA PHE A 92 -6.57 9.42 9.98
C PHE A 92 -6.98 8.62 8.73
N MET A 93 -6.45 7.41 8.58
CA MET A 93 -6.73 6.56 7.43
C MET A 93 -6.77 5.08 7.81
N ARG A 94 -7.75 4.35 7.28
CA ARG A 94 -7.95 2.93 7.63
C ARG A 94 -6.88 2.01 7.06
N HIS A 95 -6.36 2.32 5.88
CA HIS A 95 -5.43 1.46 5.13
C HIS A 95 -4.18 2.24 4.69
N PRO A 96 -3.34 2.71 5.63
CA PRO A 96 -2.20 3.59 5.32
C PRO A 96 -1.17 2.93 4.41
N ILE A 97 -0.93 1.62 4.54
CA ILE A 97 0.00 0.88 3.67
C ILE A 97 -0.51 0.86 2.23
N TYR A 98 -1.81 0.60 2.01
CA TYR A 98 -2.39 0.56 0.66
C TYR A 98 -2.41 1.94 0.01
N THR A 99 -2.71 2.98 0.79
CA THR A 99 -2.62 4.37 0.31
C THR A 99 -1.19 4.72 -0.12
N THR A 100 -0.18 4.29 0.65
CA THR A 100 1.23 4.47 0.30
C THR A 100 1.59 3.73 -1.00
N ILE A 101 1.14 2.49 -1.17
CA ILE A 101 1.37 1.74 -2.42
C ILE A 101 0.71 2.45 -3.61
N ILE A 102 -0.56 2.84 -3.47
CA ILE A 102 -1.32 3.45 -4.57
C ILE A 102 -0.72 4.81 -4.97
N PHE A 103 -0.40 5.65 -4.01
CA PHE A 103 0.02 7.03 -4.29
C PHE A 103 1.53 7.14 -4.49
N HIS A 104 2.33 6.83 -3.47
CA HIS A 104 3.77 7.09 -3.51
C HIS A 104 4.50 6.26 -4.56
N LEU A 105 4.11 4.97 -4.72
CA LEU A 105 4.75 4.11 -5.70
C LEU A 105 4.54 4.65 -7.12
N ASN A 106 3.30 5.04 -7.46
CA ASN A 106 3.02 5.61 -8.78
C ASN A 106 3.74 6.95 -9.01
N VAL A 107 3.75 7.84 -8.02
CA VAL A 107 4.44 9.12 -8.12
C VAL A 107 5.96 8.92 -8.27
N LEU A 108 6.57 8.04 -7.48
CA LEU A 108 8.02 7.76 -7.56
C LEU A 108 8.40 7.19 -8.93
N PHE A 109 7.66 6.19 -9.44
CA PHE A 109 7.94 5.63 -10.77
C PHE A 109 7.63 6.61 -11.90
N SER A 110 6.60 7.46 -11.75
CA SER A 110 6.31 8.55 -12.68
C SER A 110 7.48 9.52 -12.76
N LEU A 111 7.98 9.99 -11.63
CA LEU A 111 9.15 10.87 -11.58
C LEU A 111 10.38 10.18 -12.17
N TRP A 112 10.66 8.93 -11.79
CA TRP A 112 11.83 8.18 -12.23
C TRP A 112 11.91 7.99 -13.75
N TRP A 113 10.78 7.73 -14.38
CA TRP A 113 10.73 7.49 -15.85
C TRP A 113 10.23 8.68 -16.67
N GLY A 114 9.84 9.77 -16.04
CA GLY A 114 9.24 10.91 -16.72
C GLY A 114 7.90 10.58 -17.38
N SER A 115 7.08 9.76 -16.70
CA SER A 115 5.85 9.19 -17.26
C SER A 115 4.59 9.78 -16.63
N PHE A 116 3.80 10.52 -17.41
CA PHE A 116 2.48 10.97 -16.97
C PHE A 116 1.47 9.81 -16.87
N LEU A 117 1.57 8.79 -17.72
CA LEU A 117 0.60 7.70 -17.75
C LEU A 117 0.59 6.93 -16.43
N ILE A 118 1.73 6.82 -15.75
CA ILE A 118 1.82 6.14 -14.46
C ILE A 118 0.99 6.87 -13.39
N ILE A 119 0.90 8.21 -13.45
CA ILE A 119 0.03 8.97 -12.52
C ILE A 119 -1.44 8.64 -12.75
N PHE A 120 -1.86 8.46 -14.00
CA PHE A 120 -3.23 8.06 -14.33
C PHE A 120 -3.60 6.64 -13.87
N LEU A 121 -2.63 5.82 -13.46
CA LEU A 121 -2.92 4.55 -12.81
C LEU A 121 -3.47 4.70 -11.39
N ILE A 122 -3.25 5.84 -10.72
CA ILE A 122 -3.71 6.06 -9.34
C ILE A 122 -5.22 5.79 -9.20
N PRO A 123 -6.14 6.39 -9.99
CA PRO A 123 -7.56 6.09 -9.88
C PRO A 123 -7.90 4.64 -10.23
N ILE A 124 -7.20 4.03 -11.18
CA ILE A 124 -7.41 2.63 -11.56
C ILE A 124 -7.03 1.71 -10.42
N GLN A 125 -5.85 1.91 -9.83
CA GLN A 125 -5.39 1.16 -8.67
C GLN A 125 -6.29 1.39 -7.46
N TYR A 126 -6.74 2.62 -7.23
CA TYR A 126 -7.69 2.91 -6.15
C TYR A 126 -8.98 2.10 -6.28
N LEU A 127 -9.57 2.03 -7.47
CA LEU A 127 -10.76 1.22 -7.73
C LEU A 127 -10.51 -0.28 -7.52
N PHE A 128 -9.36 -0.79 -7.91
CA PHE A 128 -8.96 -2.18 -7.68
C PHE A 128 -8.79 -2.46 -6.19
N TRP A 129 -7.99 -1.65 -5.50
CA TRP A 129 -7.72 -1.82 -4.08
C TRP A 129 -8.98 -1.66 -3.22
N SER A 130 -9.88 -0.72 -3.55
CA SER A 130 -11.13 -0.54 -2.80
C SER A 130 -12.00 -1.80 -2.82
N LYS A 131 -12.08 -2.50 -3.95
CA LYS A 131 -12.82 -3.78 -4.05
C LYS A 131 -12.21 -4.89 -3.20
N ILE A 132 -10.88 -4.94 -3.12
CA ILE A 132 -10.16 -5.94 -2.33
C ILE A 132 -10.30 -5.63 -0.83
N ILE A 133 -10.18 -4.37 -0.45
CA ILE A 133 -10.31 -3.89 0.93
C ILE A 133 -11.70 -4.21 1.50
N ILE A 134 -12.77 -4.00 0.73
CA ILE A 134 -14.14 -4.34 1.17
C ILE A 134 -14.24 -5.83 1.52
N ARG A 135 -13.62 -6.71 0.74
CA ARG A 135 -13.61 -8.16 1.04
C ARG A 135 -12.79 -8.48 2.29
N GLU A 136 -11.67 -7.81 2.47
CA GLU A 136 -10.83 -7.97 3.67
C GLU A 136 -11.55 -7.50 4.93
N GLU A 137 -12.21 -6.36 4.88
CA GLU A 137 -13.01 -5.83 5.97
C GLU A 137 -14.17 -6.78 6.32
N ALA A 138 -14.89 -7.30 5.33
CA ALA A 138 -16.00 -8.24 5.55
C ALA A 138 -15.53 -9.50 6.30
N VAL A 139 -14.37 -10.08 5.93
CA VAL A 139 -13.78 -11.22 6.61
C VAL A 139 -13.33 -10.85 8.03
N SER A 140 -12.71 -9.69 8.21
CA SER A 140 -12.26 -9.21 9.52
C SER A 140 -13.42 -8.98 10.47
N TYR A 141 -14.51 -8.38 10.00
CA TYR A 141 -15.70 -8.16 10.83
C TYR A 141 -16.38 -9.46 11.24
N THR A 142 -16.47 -10.46 10.36
CA THR A 142 -17.07 -11.76 10.73
C THR A 142 -16.23 -12.52 11.78
N HIS A 143 -14.91 -12.38 11.77
CA HIS A 143 -14.05 -13.03 12.75
C HIS A 143 -13.88 -12.26 14.07
N LEU A 144 -14.00 -10.93 14.07
CA LEU A 144 -13.83 -10.10 15.25
C LEU A 144 -15.14 -9.80 16.00
N THR A 145 -16.31 -9.95 15.34
CA THR A 145 -17.63 -9.67 15.93
C THR A 145 -18.34 -10.89 16.47
N LEU A 146 -17.74 -12.07 16.43
CA LEU A 146 -18.26 -13.25 17.10
C LEU A 146 -17.38 -13.55 18.32
N PRO A 147 -17.67 -12.95 19.51
CA PRO A 147 -18.48 -13.64 20.48
C PRO A 147 -19.19 -12.71 21.47
N THR A 148 -20.36 -12.26 21.21
CA THR A 148 -21.24 -11.81 22.32
C THR A 148 -22.71 -11.89 21.92
N LYS A 149 -23.22 -13.10 21.74
CA LYS A 149 -24.62 -13.41 22.04
C LYS A 149 -24.68 -14.70 22.82
N ARG A 150 -24.19 -14.66 24.05
CA ARG A 150 -24.88 -15.34 25.13
C ARG A 150 -25.71 -14.26 25.82
N ILE A 151 -26.91 -14.06 25.34
CA ILE A 151 -28.01 -13.53 26.15
C ILE A 151 -28.65 -14.75 26.74
N VAL A 152 -28.50 -14.88 28.05
CA VAL A 152 -29.32 -15.73 28.90
C VAL A 152 -30.70 -15.09 28.94
#